data_9a548b1fd6385d802f0c8405c9250db0
#
_entry.id   9a548b1fd6385d802f0c8405c9250db0
#
_cell.length_a   1.000
_cell.length_b   1.000
_cell.length_c   1.000
_cell.angle_alpha   90.00
_cell.angle_beta   90.00
_cell.angle_gamma   90.00
#
_symmetry.space_group_name_H-M   'P 1'
#
loop_
_entity.id
_entity.type
_entity.pdbx_description
1 polymer ?
#
loop_
_entity_poly.entity_id
_entity_poly.type
_entity_poly.pdbx_seq_one_letter_code
_entity_poly.pdbx_strand_id
1 'polypeptide(L)'
;MPKQHKLTPLEETLEAWRGAREGVIEEAENVPASKYGFRPTPRSRTVAELLRHILEVGMMAAGELSRKDTDLHRAPWPELLALYTAPLAKATNRAAILRLLRSSIGDAQRKLRRPASGR
;
A
#
# COMPACT_ATOMS: atom_id res chain seq x y z
N MET A 1 -21.57 25.22 21.37
CA MET A 1 -21.16 24.56 20.11
C MET A 1 -19.91 23.77 20.34
N PRO A 2 -19.94 22.49 19.99
CA PRO A 2 -18.71 21.73 20.11
C PRO A 2 -17.67 22.28 19.13
N LYS A 3 -16.43 22.30 19.59
CA LYS A 3 -15.32 22.66 18.73
C LYS A 3 -15.17 21.61 17.64
N GLN A 4 -15.09 22.05 16.40
CA GLN A 4 -14.76 21.13 15.34
C GLN A 4 -13.30 20.71 15.48
N HIS A 5 -13.06 19.41 15.45
CA HIS A 5 -11.72 18.90 15.51
C HIS A 5 -11.04 19.15 14.16
N LYS A 6 -9.94 19.91 14.20
CA LYS A 6 -9.12 20.12 13.03
C LYS A 6 -8.17 18.95 12.87
N LEU A 7 -8.14 18.37 11.68
CA LEU A 7 -7.19 17.31 11.39
C LEU A 7 -5.77 17.88 11.28
N THR A 8 -4.81 17.15 11.79
CA THR A 8 -3.41 17.46 11.56
C THR A 8 -3.07 17.14 10.09
N PRO A 9 -1.97 17.72 9.56
CA PRO A 9 -1.52 17.34 8.20
C PRO A 9 -1.34 15.85 8.01
N LEU A 10 -0.84 15.16 9.04
CA LEU A 10 -0.70 13.70 8.96
C LEU A 10 -2.06 13.02 8.85
N GLU A 11 -3.01 13.44 9.68
CA GLU A 11 -4.36 12.88 9.65
C GLU A 11 -5.03 13.11 8.31
N GLU A 12 -4.89 14.31 7.75
CA GLU A 12 -5.44 14.61 6.42
C GLU A 12 -4.83 13.72 5.35
N THR A 13 -3.51 13.53 5.40
CA THR A 13 -2.81 12.66 4.46
C THR A 13 -3.28 11.22 4.58
N LEU A 14 -3.40 10.73 5.80
CA LEU A 14 -3.85 9.35 6.04
C LEU A 14 -5.29 9.15 5.59
N GLU A 15 -6.16 10.14 5.77
CA GLU A 15 -7.53 10.04 5.28
C GLU A 15 -7.61 10.03 3.77
N ALA A 16 -6.83 10.89 3.11
CA ALA A 16 -6.78 10.92 1.65
C ALA A 16 -6.25 9.60 1.10
N TRP A 17 -5.20 9.07 1.72
CA TRP A 17 -4.63 7.79 1.32
C TRP A 17 -5.63 6.65 1.53
N ARG A 18 -6.33 6.66 2.66
CA ARG A 18 -7.34 5.65 2.94
C ARG A 18 -8.44 5.67 1.88
N GLY A 19 -8.94 6.84 1.52
CA GLY A 19 -9.96 6.98 0.50
C GLY A 19 -9.49 6.44 -0.84
N ALA A 20 -8.27 6.76 -1.23
CA ALA A 20 -7.69 6.26 -2.47
C ALA A 20 -7.56 4.73 -2.43
N ARG A 21 -7.10 4.17 -1.30
CA ARG A 21 -6.95 2.72 -1.16
C ARG A 21 -8.31 2.02 -1.18
N GLU A 22 -9.33 2.59 -0.55
CA GLU A 22 -10.68 2.04 -0.60
C GLU A 22 -11.21 2.00 -2.02
N GLY A 23 -10.91 3.04 -2.82
CA GLY A 23 -11.26 3.05 -4.24
C GLY A 23 -10.59 1.93 -5.02
N VAL A 24 -9.32 1.67 -4.74
CA VAL A 24 -8.60 0.55 -5.37
C VAL A 24 -9.24 -0.78 -4.99
N ILE A 25 -9.58 -0.95 -3.72
CA ILE A 25 -10.22 -2.18 -3.24
C ILE A 25 -11.56 -2.40 -3.98
N GLU A 26 -12.36 -1.35 -4.07
CA GLU A 26 -13.66 -1.43 -4.75
C GLU A 26 -13.49 -1.84 -6.21
N GLU A 27 -12.55 -1.23 -6.92
CA GLU A 27 -12.28 -1.61 -8.31
C GLU A 27 -11.76 -3.03 -8.41
N ALA A 28 -10.88 -3.44 -7.49
CA ALA A 28 -10.33 -4.80 -7.49
C ALA A 28 -11.42 -5.84 -7.23
N GLU A 29 -12.41 -5.51 -6.39
CA GLU A 29 -13.54 -6.40 -6.13
C GLU A 29 -14.47 -6.53 -7.33
N ASN A 30 -14.57 -5.47 -8.14
CA ASN A 30 -15.41 -5.46 -9.33
C ASN A 30 -14.82 -6.30 -10.47
N VAL A 31 -13.53 -6.59 -10.44
CA VAL A 31 -12.91 -7.44 -11.45
C VAL A 31 -13.04 -8.90 -11.03
N PRO A 32 -13.68 -9.75 -11.85
CA PRO A 32 -13.79 -11.17 -11.51
C PRO A 32 -12.44 -11.87 -11.56
N ALA A 33 -12.31 -12.95 -10.80
CA ALA A 33 -11.06 -13.70 -10.72
C ALA A 33 -10.54 -14.12 -12.09
N SER A 34 -11.44 -14.49 -13.00
CA SER A 34 -11.09 -14.92 -14.35
C SER A 34 -10.42 -13.83 -15.18
N LYS A 35 -10.53 -12.56 -14.76
CA LYS A 35 -9.95 -11.43 -15.47
C LYS A 35 -8.67 -10.89 -14.83
N TYR A 36 -8.21 -11.48 -13.74
CA TYR A 36 -7.00 -11.02 -13.08
C TYR A 36 -5.74 -11.22 -13.95
N GLY A 37 -5.80 -12.13 -14.91
CA GLY A 37 -4.73 -12.32 -15.89
C GLY A 37 -4.87 -11.46 -17.15
N PHE A 38 -5.91 -10.64 -17.23
CA PHE A 38 -6.14 -9.78 -18.38
C PHE A 38 -5.09 -8.66 -18.44
N ARG A 39 -4.61 -8.39 -19.64
CA ARG A 39 -3.76 -7.24 -19.95
C ARG A 39 -4.25 -6.58 -21.23
N PRO A 40 -4.38 -5.24 -21.24
CA PRO A 40 -4.89 -4.53 -22.43
C PRO A 40 -4.01 -4.68 -23.66
N THR A 41 -2.70 -4.78 -23.46
CA THR A 41 -1.73 -4.97 -24.53
C THR A 41 -0.67 -5.97 -24.09
N PRO A 42 0.09 -6.58 -25.02
CA PRO A 42 1.15 -7.50 -24.63
C PRO A 42 2.22 -6.89 -23.70
N ARG A 43 2.36 -5.56 -23.72
CA ARG A 43 3.35 -4.86 -22.89
C ARG A 43 2.80 -4.34 -21.59
N SER A 44 1.47 -4.41 -21.42
CA SER A 44 0.83 -3.94 -20.20
C SER A 44 0.97 -4.95 -19.07
N ARG A 45 0.89 -4.46 -17.84
CA ARG A 45 0.73 -5.33 -16.68
C ARG A 45 -0.64 -6.01 -16.73
N THR A 46 -0.72 -7.21 -16.17
CA THR A 46 -2.03 -7.81 -15.93
C THR A 46 -2.70 -7.07 -14.76
N VAL A 47 -4.00 -7.31 -14.57
CA VAL A 47 -4.72 -6.76 -13.41
C VAL A 47 -4.02 -7.17 -12.11
N ALA A 48 -3.67 -8.44 -11.97
CA ALA A 48 -2.98 -8.92 -10.78
C ALA A 48 -1.63 -8.21 -10.59
N GLU A 49 -0.85 -8.08 -11.65
CA GLU A 49 0.44 -7.40 -11.58
C GLU A 49 0.30 -5.94 -11.19
N LEU A 50 -0.71 -5.25 -11.72
CA LEU A 50 -0.96 -3.86 -11.38
C LEU A 50 -1.32 -3.71 -9.90
N LEU A 51 -2.22 -4.54 -9.39
CA LEU A 51 -2.62 -4.47 -8.00
C LEU A 51 -1.46 -4.80 -7.06
N ARG A 52 -0.62 -5.77 -7.43
CA ARG A 52 0.58 -6.10 -6.68
C ARG A 52 1.56 -4.94 -6.68
N HIS A 53 1.68 -4.24 -7.79
CA HIS A 53 2.53 -3.06 -7.87
C HIS A 53 2.03 -1.93 -6.96
N ILE A 54 0.71 -1.72 -6.94
CA ILE A 54 0.11 -0.73 -6.03
C ILE A 54 0.43 -1.08 -4.57
N LEU A 55 0.32 -2.35 -4.21
CA LEU A 55 0.67 -2.81 -2.86
C LEU A 55 2.16 -2.62 -2.57
N GLU A 56 3.01 -2.95 -3.51
CA GLU A 56 4.45 -2.81 -3.40
C GLU A 56 4.85 -1.37 -3.08
N VAL A 57 4.33 -0.43 -3.87
CA VAL A 57 4.61 0.99 -3.65
C VAL A 57 4.11 1.45 -2.28
N GLY A 58 2.91 1.02 -1.89
CA GLY A 58 2.35 1.38 -0.59
C GLY A 58 3.15 0.82 0.58
N MET A 59 3.57 -0.43 0.49
CA MET A 59 4.37 -1.06 1.54
C MET A 59 5.73 -0.38 1.69
N MET A 60 6.37 -0.08 0.57
CA MET A 60 7.65 0.60 0.56
C MET A 60 7.53 2.00 1.13
N ALA A 61 6.52 2.75 0.70
CA ALA A 61 6.30 4.11 1.18
C ALA A 61 6.02 4.14 2.69
N ALA A 62 5.15 3.26 3.17
CA ALA A 62 4.83 3.19 4.60
C ALA A 62 6.08 2.84 5.42
N GLY A 63 6.90 1.93 4.91
CA GLY A 63 8.13 1.55 5.58
C GLY A 63 9.14 2.68 5.62
N GLU A 64 9.38 3.32 4.48
CA GLU A 64 10.36 4.41 4.41
C GLU A 64 9.92 5.66 5.17
N LEU A 65 8.66 6.03 5.05
CA LEU A 65 8.17 7.23 5.73
C LEU A 65 8.06 7.08 7.24
N SER A 66 8.10 5.85 7.75
CA SER A 66 8.08 5.59 9.19
C SER A 66 9.48 5.61 9.79
N ARG A 67 10.53 5.80 9.00
CA ARG A 67 11.91 5.85 9.47
C ARG A 67 12.29 7.26 9.92
N LYS A 68 13.30 7.33 10.79
CA LYS A 68 13.86 8.62 11.19
C LYS A 68 14.57 9.32 10.06
N ASP A 69 15.23 8.55 9.20
CA ASP A 69 15.92 9.09 8.04
C ASP A 69 15.26 8.56 6.77
N THR A 70 15.54 9.24 5.67
CA THR A 70 15.01 8.86 4.37
C THR A 70 16.13 8.50 3.40
N ASP A 71 17.23 7.96 3.94
CA ASP A 71 18.36 7.56 3.11
C ASP A 71 18.05 6.32 2.31
N LEU A 72 17.66 6.51 1.06
CA LEU A 72 17.36 5.41 0.14
C LEU A 72 18.62 4.73 -0.39
N HIS A 73 19.79 5.26 -0.07
CA HIS A 73 21.06 4.67 -0.51
C HIS A 73 21.74 3.83 0.57
N ARG A 74 21.09 3.62 1.71
CA ARG A 74 21.65 2.83 2.81
C ARG A 74 21.80 1.35 2.46
N ALA A 75 21.07 0.88 1.44
CA ALA A 75 21.17 -0.48 0.94
C ALA A 75 20.74 -0.48 -0.53
N PRO A 76 21.12 -1.49 -1.31
CA PRO A 76 20.67 -1.60 -2.69
C PRO A 76 19.13 -1.63 -2.76
N TRP A 77 18.58 -0.95 -3.75
CA TRP A 77 17.14 -0.84 -3.91
C TRP A 77 16.40 -2.17 -3.90
N PRO A 78 16.88 -3.21 -4.64
CA PRO A 78 16.18 -4.50 -4.61
C PRO A 78 16.09 -5.12 -3.22
N GLU A 79 17.10 -4.90 -2.37
CA GLU A 79 17.09 -5.42 -1.00
C GLU A 79 16.07 -4.68 -0.13
N LEU A 80 16.00 -3.35 -0.27
CA LEU A 80 15.03 -2.54 0.47
C LEU A 80 13.61 -2.94 0.06
N LEU A 81 13.39 -3.09 -1.23
CA LEU A 81 12.10 -3.47 -1.75
C LEU A 81 11.67 -4.83 -1.22
N ALA A 82 12.56 -5.82 -1.27
CA ALA A 82 12.27 -7.16 -0.78
C ALA A 82 11.93 -7.17 0.71
N LEU A 83 12.62 -6.32 1.48
CA LEU A 83 12.36 -6.21 2.91
C LEU A 83 10.93 -5.79 3.20
N TYR A 84 10.43 -4.78 2.48
CA TYR A 84 9.10 -4.25 2.74
C TYR A 84 7.99 -5.05 2.09
N THR A 85 8.27 -5.79 1.04
CA THR A 85 7.24 -6.45 0.24
C THR A 85 7.18 -7.96 0.46
N ALA A 86 7.79 -8.46 1.53
CA ALA A 86 7.77 -9.89 1.82
C ALA A 86 6.36 -10.51 1.79
N PRO A 87 5.31 -9.84 2.32
CA PRO A 87 3.96 -10.43 2.26
C PRO A 87 3.43 -10.66 0.85
N LEU A 88 4.00 -9.97 -0.16
CA LEU A 88 3.55 -10.15 -1.54
C LEU A 88 3.99 -11.44 -2.18
N ALA A 89 5.00 -12.10 -1.63
CA ALA A 89 5.60 -13.27 -2.26
C ALA A 89 4.57 -14.35 -2.60
N LYS A 90 3.58 -14.55 -1.74
CA LYS A 90 2.56 -15.57 -1.94
C LYS A 90 1.21 -15.03 -2.39
N ALA A 91 1.08 -13.73 -2.59
CA ALA A 91 -0.20 -13.11 -2.95
C ALA A 91 -0.33 -13.02 -4.47
N THR A 92 -0.67 -14.13 -5.10
CA THR A 92 -0.72 -14.22 -6.56
C THR A 92 -2.14 -14.33 -7.12
N ASN A 93 -3.14 -14.62 -6.29
CA ASN A 93 -4.51 -14.73 -6.76
C ASN A 93 -5.38 -13.61 -6.18
N ARG A 94 -6.60 -13.48 -6.72
CA ARG A 94 -7.54 -12.44 -6.34
C ARG A 94 -7.78 -12.39 -4.82
N ALA A 95 -8.06 -13.53 -4.22
CA ALA A 95 -8.38 -13.59 -2.79
C ALA A 95 -7.22 -13.09 -1.92
N ALA A 96 -6.00 -13.51 -2.23
CA ALA A 96 -4.82 -13.10 -1.48
C ALA A 96 -4.51 -11.62 -1.69
N ILE A 97 -4.64 -11.14 -2.92
CA ILE A 97 -4.42 -9.73 -3.24
C ILE A 97 -5.43 -8.85 -2.52
N LEU A 98 -6.71 -9.20 -2.55
CA LEU A 98 -7.75 -8.45 -1.86
C LEU A 98 -7.51 -8.43 -0.34
N ARG A 99 -7.07 -9.54 0.21
CA ARG A 99 -6.76 -9.60 1.66
C ARG A 99 -5.66 -8.61 2.01
N LEU A 100 -4.60 -8.56 1.22
CA LEU A 100 -3.51 -7.60 1.46
C LEU A 100 -3.96 -6.17 1.24
N LEU A 101 -4.76 -5.91 0.22
CA LEU A 101 -5.28 -4.55 0.00
C LEU A 101 -6.08 -4.08 1.19
N ARG A 102 -6.96 -4.93 1.72
CA ARG A 102 -7.78 -4.58 2.88
C ARG A 102 -6.94 -4.35 4.13
N SER A 103 -5.98 -5.23 4.40
CA SER A 103 -5.14 -5.09 5.59
C SER A 103 -4.16 -3.92 5.49
N SER A 104 -3.83 -3.49 4.27
CA SER A 104 -2.85 -2.43 4.07
C SER A 104 -3.26 -1.10 4.68
N ILE A 105 -4.56 -0.83 4.78
CA ILE A 105 -5.05 0.43 5.37
C ILE A 105 -4.61 0.52 6.83
N GLY A 106 -4.93 -0.49 7.62
CA GLY A 106 -4.55 -0.50 9.02
C GLY A 106 -3.04 -0.58 9.24
N ASP A 107 -2.36 -1.37 8.41
CA ASP A 107 -0.91 -1.53 8.52
C ASP A 107 -0.18 -0.21 8.29
N ALA A 108 -0.54 0.52 7.25
CA ALA A 108 0.09 1.81 6.95
C ALA A 108 -0.23 2.84 8.03
N GLN A 109 -1.47 2.89 8.49
CA GLN A 109 -1.86 3.83 9.54
C GLN A 109 -1.08 3.59 10.83
N ARG A 110 -0.90 2.33 11.22
CA ARG A 110 -0.12 2.00 12.41
C ARG A 110 1.33 2.42 12.26
N LYS A 111 1.94 2.16 11.12
CA LYS A 111 3.35 2.50 10.88
C LYS A 111 3.57 4.00 10.87
N LEU A 112 2.71 4.74 10.18
CA LEU A 112 2.90 6.18 10.01
C LEU A 112 2.53 6.99 11.24
N ARG A 113 1.68 6.45 12.11
CA ARG A 113 1.31 7.11 13.37
C ARG A 113 2.30 6.85 14.50
N ARG A 114 3.20 5.90 14.33
CA ARG A 114 4.19 5.63 15.36
C ARG A 114 5.15 6.80 15.48
N PRO A 115 5.39 7.30 16.71
CA PRO A 115 6.38 8.35 16.88
C PRO A 115 7.76 7.82 16.48
N ALA A 116 8.49 8.54 15.64
CA ALA A 116 9.77 8.05 15.12
C ALA A 116 10.81 7.81 16.19
N SER A 117 10.77 8.57 17.29
CA SER A 117 11.75 8.45 18.36
C SER A 117 11.51 7.29 19.32
N GLY A 118 10.35 6.71 19.30
CA GLY A 118 9.98 5.68 20.26
C GLY A 118 10.30 4.27 19.83
N ARG A 119 11.01 4.19 18.74
CA ARG A 119 11.10 2.91 18.16
C ARG A 119 12.22 2.23 18.26
#